data_de0280396548e9617738b02926351b7c
#
_entry.id   de0280396548e9617738b02926351b7c
#
_cell.length_a   1.000
_cell.length_b   1.000
_cell.length_c   1.000
_cell.angle_alpha   90.00
_cell.angle_beta   90.00
_cell.angle_gamma   90.00
#
_symmetry.space_group_name_H-M   'P 1'
#
loop_
_entity.id
_entity.type
_entity.pdbx_description
1 polymer ?
#
loop_
_entity_poly.entity_id
_entity_poly.type
_entity_poly.pdbx_seq_one_letter_code
_entity_poly.pdbx_strand_id
1 'polypeptide(L)'
;MKKIFKILKTLLFLAISFYCLYASWITFDGSYLLAITNFVLFAAFLFFAIDIIFSKYYEKIQIVYHSDIEKLKRISKGDWIDLRSAEDVELKKGEFKLISLGVSMKLPKGYEAHIAPRSSTYKNFKIIQANSIGIVDNSYCGTDDIWKFPALAMEDTVIHKGDRICQFRIVRNQPEVHFIETDKLEDVDRGGFGSTGTK
;
A
#
# COMPACT_ATOMS: atom_id res chain seq x y z
N MET A 1 0.75 13.36 -7.40
CA MET A 1 1.10 13.51 -8.82
C MET A 1 0.31 12.58 -9.76
N LYS A 2 0.36 11.24 -9.61
CA LYS A 2 -0.33 10.28 -10.52
C LYS A 2 -1.84 10.54 -10.69
N LYS A 3 -2.57 10.88 -9.60
CA LYS A 3 -4.01 11.20 -9.66
C LYS A 3 -4.28 12.48 -10.46
N ILE A 4 -3.46 13.50 -10.27
CA ILE A 4 -3.56 14.78 -11.03
C ILE A 4 -3.29 14.52 -12.50
N PHE A 5 -2.26 13.74 -12.84
CA PHE A 5 -1.92 13.38 -14.22
C PHE A 5 -3.05 12.59 -14.90
N LYS A 6 -3.71 11.67 -14.17
CA LYS A 6 -4.89 10.95 -14.66
C LYS A 6 -6.03 11.92 -14.97
N ILE A 7 -6.33 12.86 -14.07
CA ILE A 7 -7.37 13.88 -14.26
C ILE A 7 -7.07 14.75 -15.49
N LEU A 8 -5.82 15.25 -15.61
CA LEU A 8 -5.41 16.08 -16.75
C LEU A 8 -5.53 15.31 -18.08
N LYS A 9 -5.13 14.05 -18.11
CA LYS A 9 -5.27 13.19 -19.28
C LYS A 9 -6.73 13.01 -19.66
N THR A 10 -7.60 12.75 -18.71
CA THR A 10 -9.05 12.60 -18.94
C THR A 10 -9.65 13.89 -19.49
N LEU A 11 -9.31 15.05 -18.90
CA LEU A 11 -9.80 16.35 -19.38
C LEU A 11 -9.33 16.64 -20.81
N LEU A 12 -8.08 16.30 -21.15
CA LEU A 12 -7.55 16.44 -22.50
C LEU A 12 -8.34 15.58 -23.50
N PHE A 13 -8.58 14.30 -23.20
CA PHE A 13 -9.35 13.41 -24.08
C PHE A 13 -10.79 13.89 -24.25
N LEU A 14 -11.43 14.38 -23.20
CA LEU A 14 -12.77 14.96 -23.28
C LEU A 14 -12.79 16.22 -24.16
N ALA A 15 -11.81 17.13 -24.01
CA ALA A 15 -11.71 18.33 -24.83
C ALA A 15 -11.54 18.00 -26.32
N ILE A 16 -10.67 17.03 -26.65
CA ILE A 16 -10.48 16.55 -28.02
C ILE A 16 -11.77 15.93 -28.56
N SER A 17 -12.47 15.12 -27.75
CA SER A 17 -13.75 14.51 -28.14
C SER A 17 -14.80 15.56 -28.51
N PHE A 18 -14.96 16.59 -27.65
CA PHE A 18 -15.90 17.68 -27.92
C PHE A 18 -15.49 18.51 -29.16
N TYR A 19 -14.19 18.72 -29.36
CA TYR A 19 -13.70 19.38 -30.56
C TYR A 19 -14.04 18.58 -31.83
N CYS A 20 -13.84 17.26 -31.82
CA CYS A 20 -14.20 16.39 -32.94
C CYS A 20 -15.71 16.41 -33.23
N LEU A 21 -16.54 16.43 -32.18
CA LEU A 21 -17.99 16.54 -32.32
C LEU A 21 -18.40 17.89 -32.93
N TYR A 22 -17.81 18.99 -32.46
CA TYR A 22 -18.04 20.33 -32.97
C TYR A 22 -17.61 20.45 -34.44
N ALA A 23 -16.42 19.92 -34.78
CA ALA A 23 -15.94 19.88 -36.17
C ALA A 23 -16.86 19.03 -37.04
N SER A 24 -17.39 17.93 -36.58
CA SER A 24 -18.38 17.10 -37.26
C SER A 24 -19.67 17.89 -37.59
N TRP A 25 -20.12 18.70 -36.62
CA TRP A 25 -21.33 19.53 -36.78
C TRP A 25 -21.14 20.64 -37.81
N ILE A 26 -20.00 21.34 -37.82
CA ILE A 26 -19.69 22.41 -38.81
C ILE A 26 -19.53 21.83 -40.21
N THR A 27 -18.95 20.65 -40.35
CA THR A 27 -18.64 20.05 -41.66
C THR A 27 -19.81 19.28 -42.26
N PHE A 28 -20.97 19.28 -41.60
CA PHE A 28 -22.17 18.57 -42.08
C PHE A 28 -22.74 19.12 -43.41
N ASP A 29 -22.35 20.32 -43.82
CA ASP A 29 -22.83 21.03 -45.01
C ASP A 29 -22.30 20.53 -46.37
N GLY A 30 -21.57 19.42 -46.45
CA GLY A 30 -21.14 18.92 -47.76
C GLY A 30 -20.20 17.71 -47.78
N SER A 31 -19.68 17.25 -46.68
CA SER A 31 -18.78 16.09 -46.65
C SER A 31 -19.17 15.09 -45.56
N TYR A 32 -20.10 14.20 -45.92
CA TYR A 32 -20.50 13.11 -45.04
C TYR A 32 -19.31 12.27 -44.52
N LEU A 33 -18.28 12.10 -45.35
CA LEU A 33 -17.08 11.35 -45.00
C LEU A 33 -16.32 12.04 -43.85
N LEU A 34 -16.16 13.35 -43.89
CA LEU A 34 -15.47 14.12 -42.86
C LEU A 34 -16.28 14.14 -41.54
N ALA A 35 -17.60 14.26 -41.65
CA ALA A 35 -18.49 14.20 -40.50
C ALA A 35 -18.42 12.81 -39.80
N ILE A 36 -18.45 11.72 -40.54
CA ILE A 36 -18.31 10.36 -40.05
C ILE A 36 -16.94 10.16 -39.38
N THR A 37 -15.87 10.62 -40.00
CA THR A 37 -14.50 10.51 -39.44
C THR A 37 -14.40 11.23 -38.12
N ASN A 38 -14.90 12.47 -38.02
CA ASN A 38 -14.90 13.23 -36.76
C ASN A 38 -15.74 12.57 -35.68
N PHE A 39 -16.89 11.97 -36.01
CA PHE A 39 -17.72 11.24 -35.09
C PHE A 39 -17.02 9.97 -34.55
N VAL A 40 -16.34 9.22 -35.41
CA VAL A 40 -15.56 8.05 -35.02
C VAL A 40 -14.43 8.44 -34.08
N LEU A 41 -13.73 9.54 -34.39
CA LEU A 41 -12.69 10.06 -33.46
C LEU A 41 -13.28 10.50 -32.11
N PHE A 42 -14.43 11.17 -32.13
CA PHE A 42 -15.14 11.50 -30.88
C PHE A 42 -15.42 10.26 -30.04
N ALA A 43 -16.02 9.23 -30.66
CA ALA A 43 -16.33 7.99 -29.96
C ALA A 43 -15.09 7.28 -29.39
N ALA A 44 -14.00 7.24 -30.17
CA ALA A 44 -12.73 6.66 -29.74
C ALA A 44 -12.12 7.41 -28.54
N PHE A 45 -12.04 8.73 -28.61
CA PHE A 45 -11.51 9.54 -27.50
C PHE A 45 -12.39 9.47 -26.26
N LEU A 46 -13.71 9.42 -26.42
CA LEU A 46 -14.64 9.24 -25.32
C LEU A 46 -14.43 7.87 -24.65
N PHE A 47 -14.29 6.80 -25.44
CA PHE A 47 -13.99 5.46 -24.94
C PHE A 47 -12.69 5.44 -24.12
N PHE A 48 -11.60 6.02 -24.64
CA PHE A 48 -10.34 6.13 -23.90
C PHE A 48 -10.47 6.96 -22.61
N ALA A 49 -11.25 8.03 -22.62
CA ALA A 49 -11.50 8.82 -21.42
C ALA A 49 -12.23 7.99 -20.34
N ILE A 50 -13.24 7.23 -20.75
CA ILE A 50 -13.99 6.32 -19.88
C ILE A 50 -13.05 5.24 -19.33
N ASP A 51 -12.25 4.58 -20.17
CA ASP A 51 -11.29 3.57 -19.75
C ASP A 51 -10.30 4.13 -18.70
N ILE A 52 -9.78 5.33 -18.93
CA ILE A 52 -8.90 6.01 -17.96
C ILE A 52 -9.62 6.25 -16.61
N ILE A 53 -10.89 6.66 -16.63
CA ILE A 53 -11.67 6.91 -15.41
C ILE A 53 -11.88 5.62 -14.63
N PHE A 54 -12.29 4.56 -15.30
CA PHE A 54 -12.64 3.29 -14.67
C PHE A 54 -11.47 2.33 -14.49
N SER A 55 -10.30 2.59 -15.10
CA SER A 55 -9.12 1.77 -14.90
C SER A 55 -8.71 1.75 -13.44
N LYS A 56 -8.69 0.57 -12.83
CA LYS A 56 -8.16 0.38 -11.49
C LYS A 56 -6.66 0.64 -11.52
N TYR A 57 -6.24 1.52 -10.62
CA TYR A 57 -4.82 1.79 -10.43
C TYR A 57 -4.28 0.86 -9.33
N TYR A 58 -3.30 0.05 -9.68
CA TYR A 58 -2.62 -0.85 -8.75
C TYR A 58 -1.20 -0.37 -8.49
N GLU A 59 -0.82 -0.27 -7.23
CA GLU A 59 0.59 -0.14 -6.88
C GLU A 59 1.27 -1.52 -7.02
N LYS A 60 2.49 -1.53 -7.55
CA LYS A 60 3.26 -2.75 -7.79
C LYS A 60 4.33 -2.91 -6.71
N ILE A 61 4.37 -4.05 -6.07
CA ILE A 61 5.43 -4.47 -5.16
C ILE A 61 6.25 -5.54 -5.88
N GLN A 62 7.56 -5.34 -5.98
CA GLN A 62 8.47 -6.40 -6.40
C GLN A 62 8.82 -7.24 -5.18
N ILE A 63 8.86 -8.56 -5.32
CA ILE A 63 9.10 -9.47 -4.23
C ILE A 63 10.07 -10.58 -4.63
N VAL A 64 10.99 -10.89 -3.73
CA VAL A 64 11.85 -12.08 -3.79
C VAL A 64 11.45 -12.99 -2.62
N TYR A 65 11.33 -14.29 -2.91
CA TYR A 65 11.06 -15.32 -1.92
C TYR A 65 12.35 -16.08 -1.62
N HIS A 66 12.71 -16.16 -0.34
CA HIS A 66 13.92 -16.83 0.17
C HIS A 66 13.63 -18.22 0.79
N SER A 67 12.38 -18.62 0.78
CA SER A 67 11.94 -19.91 1.30
C SER A 67 10.75 -20.41 0.49
N ASP A 68 10.60 -21.72 0.45
CA ASP A 68 9.42 -22.37 -0.13
C ASP A 68 8.25 -22.27 0.87
N ILE A 69 7.55 -21.14 0.80
CA ILE A 69 6.32 -20.84 1.54
C ILE A 69 5.22 -20.45 0.56
N GLU A 70 3.97 -20.52 1.00
CA GLU A 70 2.83 -20.09 0.17
C GLU A 70 3.02 -18.62 -0.25
N LYS A 71 2.89 -18.36 -1.56
CA LYS A 71 3.04 -17.01 -2.13
C LYS A 71 2.03 -16.05 -1.54
N LEU A 72 2.46 -14.80 -1.35
CA LEU A 72 1.59 -13.75 -0.85
C LEU A 72 0.43 -13.51 -1.80
N LYS A 73 -0.75 -13.41 -1.24
CA LYS A 73 -1.97 -13.08 -1.99
C LYS A 73 -2.85 -12.13 -1.20
N ARG A 74 -3.47 -11.22 -1.92
CA ARG A 74 -4.51 -10.36 -1.34
C ARG A 74 -5.74 -11.20 -1.08
N ILE A 75 -6.32 -11.06 0.11
CA ILE A 75 -7.62 -11.66 0.45
C ILE A 75 -8.75 -10.67 0.16
N SER A 76 -9.92 -11.18 -0.19
CA SER A 76 -11.09 -10.36 -0.53
C SER A 76 -11.74 -9.69 0.70
N LYS A 77 -11.50 -10.24 1.89
CA LYS A 77 -12.10 -9.80 3.16
C LYS A 77 -11.07 -9.06 4.02
N GLY A 78 -10.56 -7.92 3.55
CA GLY A 78 -9.64 -7.11 4.33
C GLY A 78 -8.52 -6.50 3.50
N ASP A 79 -7.78 -5.58 4.12
CA ASP A 79 -6.70 -4.84 3.46
C ASP A 79 -5.30 -5.36 3.84
N TRP A 80 -5.20 -6.15 4.91
CA TRP A 80 -3.95 -6.70 5.39
C TRP A 80 -3.58 -7.98 4.65
N ILE A 81 -2.30 -8.18 4.41
CA ILE A 81 -1.72 -9.34 3.72
C ILE A 81 -0.96 -10.18 4.75
N ASP A 82 -1.33 -11.46 4.88
CA ASP A 82 -0.67 -12.37 5.80
C ASP A 82 0.79 -12.63 5.41
N LEU A 83 1.66 -12.65 6.42
CA LEU A 83 3.06 -13.08 6.34
C LEU A 83 3.25 -14.35 7.18
N ARG A 84 4.14 -15.21 6.71
CA ARG A 84 4.37 -16.52 7.27
C ARG A 84 5.77 -16.66 7.84
N SER A 85 5.93 -17.51 8.85
CA SER A 85 7.25 -17.98 9.24
C SER A 85 7.91 -18.74 8.08
N ALA A 86 9.15 -18.41 7.78
CA ALA A 86 9.95 -19.12 6.77
C ALA A 86 10.74 -20.29 7.34
N GLU A 87 10.67 -20.48 8.65
CA GLU A 87 11.44 -21.47 9.41
C GLU A 87 10.60 -22.09 10.52
N ASP A 88 11.00 -23.29 10.96
CA ASP A 88 10.50 -23.87 12.20
C ASP A 88 11.22 -23.22 13.39
N VAL A 89 10.48 -22.86 14.44
CA VAL A 89 10.98 -22.14 15.59
C VAL A 89 10.41 -22.73 16.86
N GLU A 90 11.28 -23.10 17.79
CA GLU A 90 10.94 -23.39 19.18
C GLU A 90 11.43 -22.25 20.05
N LEU A 91 10.58 -21.74 20.95
CA LEU A 91 10.90 -20.68 21.90
C LEU A 91 10.45 -21.05 23.28
N LYS A 92 11.33 -20.82 24.24
CA LYS A 92 10.97 -20.87 25.68
C LYS A 92 10.35 -19.54 26.10
N LYS A 93 9.55 -19.57 27.13
CA LYS A 93 9.00 -18.37 27.77
C LYS A 93 10.09 -17.34 28.06
N GLY A 94 9.90 -16.12 27.57
CA GLY A 94 10.84 -15.01 27.72
C GLY A 94 11.92 -14.94 26.64
N GLU A 95 12.02 -15.94 25.75
CA GLU A 95 12.96 -15.88 24.63
C GLU A 95 12.52 -14.91 23.54
N PHE A 96 13.50 -14.20 22.99
CA PHE A 96 13.36 -13.29 21.86
C PHE A 96 14.02 -13.88 20.63
N LYS A 97 13.34 -13.82 19.49
CA LYS A 97 13.90 -14.21 18.19
C LYS A 97 13.38 -13.31 17.07
N LEU A 98 14.26 -12.96 16.12
CA LEU A 98 13.89 -12.38 14.85
C LEU A 98 13.53 -13.52 13.88
N ILE A 99 12.25 -13.85 13.79
CA ILE A 99 11.74 -14.94 12.92
C ILE A 99 11.74 -14.44 11.48
N SER A 100 12.40 -15.18 10.59
CA SER A 100 12.41 -14.87 9.17
C SER A 100 11.02 -15.01 8.56
N LEU A 101 10.62 -14.02 7.77
CA LEU A 101 9.37 -14.06 6.98
C LEU A 101 9.61 -14.55 5.53
N GLY A 102 10.86 -14.84 5.17
CA GLY A 102 11.24 -15.45 3.91
C GLY A 102 10.98 -14.59 2.67
N VAL A 103 10.81 -13.31 2.84
CA VAL A 103 10.55 -12.36 1.73
C VAL A 103 11.40 -11.11 1.89
N SER A 104 11.86 -10.57 0.75
CA SER A 104 12.33 -9.19 0.63
C SER A 104 11.50 -8.49 -0.44
N MET A 105 11.20 -7.20 -0.24
CA MET A 105 10.27 -6.49 -1.11
C MET A 105 10.77 -5.09 -1.43
N LYS A 106 10.56 -4.68 -2.71
CA LYS A 106 10.69 -3.29 -3.12
C LYS A 106 9.31 -2.67 -3.19
N LEU A 107 9.03 -1.79 -2.26
CA LEU A 107 7.77 -1.06 -2.17
C LEU A 107 7.67 0.02 -3.25
N PRO A 108 6.45 0.45 -3.64
CA PRO A 108 6.27 1.61 -4.51
C PRO A 108 6.83 2.88 -3.86
N LYS A 109 7.37 3.77 -4.67
CA LYS A 109 7.88 5.07 -4.17
C LYS A 109 6.78 5.85 -3.43
N GLY A 110 7.09 6.35 -2.24
CA GLY A 110 6.18 7.09 -1.37
C GLY A 110 5.28 6.21 -0.51
N TYR A 111 5.69 4.96 -0.31
CA TYR A 111 5.02 4.03 0.61
C TYR A 111 6.04 3.36 1.52
N GLU A 112 5.58 3.02 2.70
CA GLU A 112 6.25 2.15 3.68
C GLU A 112 5.33 0.98 4.03
N ALA A 113 5.85 -0.08 4.61
CA ALA A 113 5.04 -1.19 5.09
C ALA A 113 4.97 -1.18 6.61
N HIS A 114 3.77 -1.42 7.13
CA HIS A 114 3.53 -1.66 8.55
C HIS A 114 3.26 -3.15 8.76
N ILE A 115 4.06 -3.78 9.63
CA ILE A 115 3.92 -5.18 10.02
C ILE A 115 3.33 -5.21 11.42
N ALA A 116 2.23 -5.94 11.59
CA ALA A 116 1.55 -6.11 12.87
C ALA A 116 1.20 -7.58 13.12
N PRO A 117 1.02 -8.00 14.38
CA PRO A 117 0.47 -9.30 14.70
C PRO A 117 -0.93 -9.44 14.08
N ARG A 118 -1.35 -10.66 13.78
CA ARG A 118 -2.74 -10.97 13.50
C ARG A 118 -3.52 -11.05 14.80
N SER A 119 -4.82 -10.88 14.76
CA SER A 119 -5.70 -11.01 15.93
C SER A 119 -5.56 -12.34 16.66
N SER A 120 -5.14 -13.38 15.96
CA SER A 120 -4.94 -14.72 16.50
C SER A 120 -3.50 -15.06 16.86
N THR A 121 -2.53 -14.17 16.62
CA THR A 121 -1.09 -14.47 16.81
C THR A 121 -0.79 -14.89 18.24
N TYR A 122 -1.20 -14.11 19.24
CA TYR A 122 -1.00 -14.47 20.63
C TYR A 122 -1.72 -15.77 21.03
N LYS A 123 -3.00 -15.88 20.62
CA LYS A 123 -3.80 -17.06 20.95
C LYS A 123 -3.16 -18.36 20.44
N ASN A 124 -2.64 -18.35 19.20
CA ASN A 124 -2.16 -19.55 18.55
C ASN A 124 -0.69 -19.85 18.88
N PHE A 125 0.14 -18.81 18.99
CA PHE A 125 1.59 -18.94 19.06
C PHE A 125 2.21 -18.40 20.35
N LYS A 126 1.41 -17.83 21.27
CA LYS A 126 1.88 -17.29 22.56
C LYS A 126 3.04 -16.30 22.44
N ILE A 127 3.15 -15.62 21.28
CA ILE A 127 4.16 -14.60 21.03
C ILE A 127 3.54 -13.22 20.92
N ILE A 128 4.31 -12.21 21.29
CA ILE A 128 4.01 -10.80 21.01
C ILE A 128 5.09 -10.23 20.09
N GLN A 129 4.74 -9.17 19.37
CA GLN A 129 5.70 -8.41 18.59
C GLN A 129 6.42 -7.42 19.50
N ALA A 130 7.74 -7.60 19.68
CA ALA A 130 8.50 -6.86 20.71
C ALA A 130 8.63 -5.34 20.42
N ASN A 131 8.52 -4.94 19.16
CA ASN A 131 8.59 -3.53 18.73
C ASN A 131 7.20 -2.90 18.43
N SER A 132 6.13 -3.47 18.97
CA SER A 132 4.74 -3.04 18.77
C SER A 132 4.26 -3.12 17.32
N ILE A 133 4.83 -2.32 16.42
CA ILE A 133 4.61 -2.34 14.98
C ILE A 133 5.96 -2.32 14.27
N GLY A 134 6.14 -3.19 13.30
CA GLY A 134 7.31 -3.19 12.42
C GLY A 134 7.14 -2.18 11.30
N ILE A 135 8.08 -1.25 11.19
CA ILE A 135 8.10 -0.29 10.08
C ILE A 135 9.20 -0.72 9.12
N VAL A 136 8.82 -0.89 7.86
CA VAL A 136 9.76 -1.16 6.76
C VAL A 136 9.64 -0.02 5.77
N ASP A 137 10.64 0.84 5.77
CA ASP A 137 10.64 1.97 4.84
C ASP A 137 11.09 1.57 3.43
N ASN A 138 10.95 2.49 2.49
CA ASN A 138 11.21 2.25 1.08
C ASN A 138 12.68 2.01 0.74
N SER A 139 13.62 2.37 1.63
CA SER A 139 15.06 2.17 1.45
C SER A 139 15.50 0.74 1.75
N TYR A 140 14.74 0.02 2.59
CA TYR A 140 14.98 -1.39 2.90
C TYR A 140 14.42 -2.30 1.79
N CYS A 141 15.13 -2.35 0.66
CA CYS A 141 14.63 -2.93 -0.58
C CYS A 141 15.66 -3.75 -1.38
N GLY A 142 16.78 -4.10 -0.75
CA GLY A 142 17.78 -5.01 -1.32
C GLY A 142 17.26 -6.45 -1.38
N THR A 143 17.91 -7.27 -2.20
CA THR A 143 17.54 -8.70 -2.32
C THR A 143 17.67 -9.42 -0.98
N ASP A 144 18.72 -9.10 -0.21
CA ASP A 144 19.02 -9.75 1.07
C ASP A 144 18.40 -9.03 2.28
N ASP A 145 17.62 -7.98 2.03
CA ASP A 145 16.83 -7.27 3.05
C ASP A 145 15.58 -8.08 3.43
N ILE A 146 15.82 -9.26 4.00
CA ILE A 146 14.76 -10.21 4.37
C ILE A 146 13.97 -9.66 5.55
N TRP A 147 12.66 -9.55 5.38
CA TRP A 147 11.76 -9.12 6.43
C TRP A 147 11.72 -10.13 7.59
N LYS A 148 11.71 -9.62 8.82
CA LYS A 148 11.71 -10.43 10.03
C LYS A 148 10.63 -9.97 10.99
N PHE A 149 10.11 -10.89 11.79
CA PHE A 149 9.16 -10.63 12.87
C PHE A 149 9.88 -10.76 14.21
N PRO A 150 10.00 -9.67 14.99
CA PRO A 150 10.63 -9.68 16.31
C PRO A 150 9.66 -10.29 17.34
N ALA A 151 9.78 -11.58 17.57
CA ALA A 151 8.93 -12.34 18.47
C ALA A 151 9.51 -12.41 19.87
N LEU A 152 8.70 -12.10 20.88
CA LEU A 152 8.96 -12.41 22.26
C LEU A 152 7.95 -13.47 22.73
N ALA A 153 8.43 -14.62 23.20
CA ALA A 153 7.59 -15.71 23.67
C ALA A 153 7.09 -15.44 25.12
N MET A 154 5.78 -15.43 25.27
CA MET A 154 5.14 -15.26 26.60
C MET A 154 4.92 -16.59 27.34
N GLU A 155 4.95 -17.68 26.58
CA GLU A 155 4.88 -19.08 27.04
C GLU A 155 5.78 -19.92 26.14
N ASP A 156 6.12 -21.16 26.53
CA ASP A 156 6.80 -22.10 25.65
C ASP A 156 5.93 -22.34 24.40
N THR A 157 6.54 -22.29 23.23
CA THR A 157 5.79 -22.36 21.97
C THR A 157 6.60 -22.96 20.83
N VAL A 158 5.88 -23.52 19.87
CA VAL A 158 6.42 -24.00 18.59
C VAL A 158 5.67 -23.29 17.46
N ILE A 159 6.41 -22.79 16.49
CA ILE A 159 5.92 -22.18 15.28
C ILE A 159 6.49 -22.97 14.11
N HIS A 160 5.63 -23.42 13.22
CA HIS A 160 6.07 -24.18 12.05
C HIS A 160 6.25 -23.30 10.84
N LYS A 161 7.17 -23.66 9.98
CA LYS A 161 7.33 -23.07 8.66
C LYS A 161 5.98 -23.03 7.93
N GLY A 162 5.60 -21.88 7.42
CA GLY A 162 4.33 -21.67 6.75
C GLY A 162 3.21 -21.13 7.64
N ASP A 163 3.37 -21.11 8.96
CA ASP A 163 2.42 -20.53 9.89
C ASP A 163 2.27 -19.01 9.68
N ARG A 164 1.03 -18.53 9.65
CA ARG A 164 0.72 -17.11 9.50
C ARG A 164 0.85 -16.40 10.84
N ILE A 165 2.04 -15.87 11.12
CA ILE A 165 2.38 -15.26 12.40
C ILE A 165 2.12 -13.75 12.48
N CYS A 166 2.08 -13.07 11.34
CA CYS A 166 1.82 -11.64 11.28
C CYS A 166 1.17 -11.26 9.94
N GLN A 167 0.94 -9.99 9.76
CA GLN A 167 0.33 -9.41 8.57
C GLN A 167 0.93 -8.04 8.30
N PHE A 168 0.85 -7.57 7.04
CA PHE A 168 1.29 -6.23 6.68
C PHE A 168 0.31 -5.50 5.79
N ARG A 169 0.42 -4.20 5.76
CA ARG A 169 -0.17 -3.31 4.76
C ARG A 169 0.83 -2.24 4.36
N ILE A 170 0.67 -1.66 3.18
CA ILE A 170 1.43 -0.47 2.80
C ILE A 170 0.63 0.79 3.14
N VAL A 171 1.32 1.80 3.62
CA VAL A 171 0.77 3.14 3.89
C VAL A 171 1.64 4.18 3.18
N ARG A 172 1.12 5.39 2.99
CA ARG A 172 1.94 6.48 2.48
C ARG A 172 2.94 6.88 3.55
N ASN A 173 4.19 7.07 3.13
CA ASN A 173 5.21 7.58 4.03
C ASN A 173 4.94 9.05 4.40
N GLN A 174 5.63 9.50 5.43
CA GLN A 174 5.56 10.88 5.91
C GLN A 174 5.86 11.86 4.76
N PRO A 175 5.10 12.97 4.65
CA PRO A 175 5.47 14.06 3.76
C PRO A 175 6.82 14.66 4.15
N GLU A 176 7.46 15.34 3.21
CA GLU A 176 8.64 16.13 3.52
C GLU A 176 8.30 17.19 4.56
N VAL A 177 9.09 17.25 5.63
CA VAL A 177 8.89 18.19 6.74
C VAL A 177 10.16 19.02 6.95
N HIS A 178 9.96 20.30 7.26
CA HIS A 178 11.01 21.21 7.65
C HIS A 178 10.75 21.67 9.08
N PHE A 179 11.75 21.53 9.95
CA PHE A 179 11.67 22.00 11.33
C PHE A 179 12.09 23.46 11.38
N ILE A 180 11.23 24.30 11.97
CA ILE A 180 11.51 25.69 12.24
C ILE A 180 11.61 25.83 13.74
N GLU A 181 12.79 26.18 14.23
CA GLU A 181 13.00 26.41 15.65
C GLU A 181 12.29 27.69 16.09
N THR A 182 11.61 27.64 17.23
CA THR A 182 10.91 28.76 17.83
C THR A 182 10.98 28.64 19.35
N ASP A 183 11.05 29.79 20.03
CA ASP A 183 11.09 29.83 21.50
C ASP A 183 9.73 29.52 22.13
N LYS A 184 8.63 29.68 21.37
CA LYS A 184 7.27 29.51 21.86
C LYS A 184 6.32 29.07 20.77
N LEU A 185 5.41 28.14 21.10
CA LEU A 185 4.24 27.82 20.29
C LEU A 185 3.07 28.71 20.72
N GLU A 186 2.25 29.16 19.77
CA GLU A 186 1.19 30.14 20.02
C GLU A 186 -0.09 29.51 20.60
N ASP A 187 -0.25 28.18 20.50
CA ASP A 187 -1.45 27.50 20.96
C ASP A 187 -1.47 27.26 22.47
N VAL A 188 -2.67 27.06 23.01
CA VAL A 188 -2.90 26.76 24.41
C VAL A 188 -2.51 25.30 24.70
N ASP A 189 -1.81 25.09 25.82
CA ASP A 189 -1.43 23.75 26.29
C ASP A 189 -2.66 22.88 26.52
N ARG A 190 -2.76 21.78 25.80
CA ARG A 190 -3.89 20.84 25.90
C ARG A 190 -3.84 19.99 27.18
N GLY A 191 -2.65 19.77 27.71
CA GLY A 191 -2.39 18.74 28.71
C GLY A 191 -2.33 17.33 28.13
N GLY A 192 -2.04 16.35 28.95
CA GLY A 192 -1.92 14.95 28.56
C GLY A 192 -1.78 14.04 29.80
N PHE A 193 -1.46 12.74 29.58
CA PHE A 193 -1.16 11.76 30.65
C PHE A 193 -2.19 11.72 31.78
N GLY A 194 -3.49 11.80 31.44
CA GLY A 194 -4.57 11.77 32.44
C GLY A 194 -5.03 13.14 32.93
N SER A 195 -4.60 14.26 32.27
CA SER A 195 -5.05 15.61 32.61
C SER A 195 -6.58 15.80 32.57
N THR A 196 -7.32 14.91 31.90
CA THR A 196 -8.80 14.88 31.83
C THR A 196 -9.42 14.04 32.96
N GLY A 197 -8.61 13.48 33.88
CA GLY A 197 -9.07 12.63 34.97
C GLY A 197 -9.30 11.18 34.56
N THR A 198 -9.60 10.34 35.57
CA THR A 198 -9.87 8.89 35.40
C THR A 198 -11.33 8.52 35.59
N LYS A 199 -12.21 9.51 35.84
CA LYS A 199 -13.67 9.35 36.01
C LYS A 199 -14.39 10.51 35.34
#